data_130347e1a9cf7d5907dd019f76b52d41
#
_entry.id   130347e1a9cf7d5907dd019f76b52d41
#
_cell.length_a   1.000
_cell.length_b   1.000
_cell.length_c   1.000
_cell.angle_alpha   90.00
_cell.angle_beta   90.00
_cell.angle_gamma   90.00
#
_symmetry.space_group_name_H-M   'P 1'
#
loop_
_entity.id
_entity.type
_entity.pdbx_description
1 polymer ?
#
loop_
_entity_poly.entity_id
_entity_poly.type
_entity_poly.pdbx_seq_one_letter_code
_entity_poly.pdbx_strand_id
1 'polypeptide(L)'
;MNINGKTEKRGQPQPGQINLEALIKGGGKITIGPVPPFECVGTATDEHNCLAMLVRQPSESLDDLLQRLDAAIQAAYEYDHFIDEVNGPQ
;
A
#
# COMPACT_ATOMS: atom_id res chain seq x y z
N MET A 1 -31.47 13.23 4.56
CA MET A 1 -30.87 12.84 4.64
C MET A 1 -29.79 13.24 4.81
N ASN A 2 -29.35 13.54 5.22
CA ASN A 2 -28.48 13.95 5.22
C ASN A 2 -27.50 13.38 5.53
N ILE A 3 -27.24 12.81 5.43
CA ILE A 3 -26.30 12.09 5.52
C ILE A 3 -25.37 12.63 4.68
N ASN A 4 -25.53 13.71 4.36
CA ASN A 4 -24.79 14.26 3.44
C ASN A 4 -23.37 14.23 3.61
N GLY A 5 -22.83 14.49 4.75
CA GLY A 5 -21.42 14.49 4.98
C GLY A 5 -20.80 13.18 4.63
N LYS A 6 -21.46 12.11 4.96
CA LYS A 6 -20.94 10.83 4.63
C LYS A 6 -20.92 10.57 3.19
N THR A 7 -21.93 11.00 2.51
CA THR A 7 -22.00 10.81 1.10
C THR A 7 -20.90 11.57 0.39
N GLU A 8 -20.62 12.74 0.85
CA GLU A 8 -19.62 13.54 0.23
C GLU A 8 -18.23 12.98 0.36
N LYS A 9 -17.99 12.20 1.40
CA LYS A 9 -16.67 11.63 1.59
C LYS A 9 -16.49 10.31 0.88
N ARG A 10 -17.57 9.81 0.31
CA ARG A 10 -17.47 8.55 -0.38
C ARG A 10 -16.60 8.73 -1.62
N GLY A 11 -15.68 7.85 -1.83
CA GLY A 11 -14.80 7.93 -2.97
C GLY A 11 -13.56 8.75 -2.76
N GLN A 12 -13.42 9.38 -1.60
CA GLN A 12 -12.21 10.13 -1.31
C GLN A 12 -11.23 9.26 -0.54
N PRO A 13 -9.92 9.37 -0.84
CA PRO A 13 -8.95 8.54 -0.13
C PRO A 13 -8.89 8.92 1.33
N GLN A 14 -8.70 7.92 2.17
CA GLN A 14 -8.51 8.13 3.58
C GLN A 14 -7.11 8.65 3.82
N PRO A 15 -6.87 9.36 4.93
CA PRO A 15 -5.51 9.72 5.30
C PRO A 15 -4.65 8.47 5.38
N GLY A 16 -3.49 8.51 4.78
CA GLY A 16 -2.59 7.37 4.74
C GLY A 16 -2.90 6.38 3.64
N GLN A 17 -3.85 6.71 2.75
CA GLN A 17 -4.19 5.84 1.63
C GLN A 17 -4.20 6.58 0.30
N ILE A 18 -3.70 7.79 0.26
CA ILE A 18 -3.73 8.60 -0.95
C ILE A 18 -2.90 7.99 -2.07
N ASN A 19 -1.74 7.46 -1.73
CA ASN A 19 -0.86 6.85 -2.73
C ASN A 19 -1.37 5.50 -3.18
N LEU A 20 -2.02 4.74 -2.28
CA LEU A 20 -2.65 3.48 -2.65
C LEU A 20 -3.74 3.73 -3.68
N GLU A 21 -4.59 4.71 -3.42
CA GLU A 21 -5.66 5.06 -4.33
C GLU A 21 -5.12 5.50 -5.67
N ALA A 22 -4.12 6.36 -5.67
CA ALA A 22 -3.56 6.87 -6.91
C ALA A 22 -2.95 5.75 -7.74
N LEU A 23 -2.28 4.81 -7.09
CA LEU A 23 -1.67 3.69 -7.79
C LEU A 23 -2.73 2.84 -8.47
N ILE A 24 -3.80 2.52 -7.75
CA ILE A 24 -4.88 1.70 -8.31
C ILE A 24 -5.55 2.41 -9.46
N LYS A 25 -5.82 3.70 -9.32
CA LYS A 25 -6.44 4.46 -10.39
C LYS A 25 -5.58 4.53 -11.63
N GLY A 26 -4.27 4.49 -11.45
CA GLY A 26 -3.33 4.51 -12.56
C GLY A 26 -3.08 3.15 -13.20
N GLY A 27 -3.78 2.13 -12.76
CA GLY A 27 -3.63 0.80 -13.36
C GLY A 27 -2.69 -0.13 -12.59
N GLY A 28 -2.22 0.32 -11.43
CA GLY A 28 -1.37 -0.52 -10.61
C GLY A 28 -2.15 -1.51 -9.77
N LYS A 29 -1.45 -2.26 -8.96
CA LYS A 29 -2.04 -3.36 -8.22
C LYS A 29 -1.51 -3.39 -6.80
N ILE A 30 -2.41 -3.64 -5.86
CA ILE A 30 -2.07 -3.85 -4.46
C ILE A 30 -2.52 -5.25 -4.10
N THR A 31 -1.65 -6.04 -3.48
CA THR A 31 -2.05 -7.35 -3.00
C THR A 31 -1.63 -7.50 -1.55
N ILE A 32 -2.45 -8.20 -0.78
CA ILE A 32 -2.18 -8.51 0.61
C ILE A 32 -2.43 -10.00 0.78
N GLY A 33 -1.43 -10.71 1.22
CA GLY A 33 -1.60 -12.14 1.42
C GLY A 33 -0.28 -12.85 1.60
N PRO A 34 -0.32 -14.18 1.66
CA PRO A 34 0.89 -14.93 1.93
C PRO A 34 1.85 -14.95 0.75
N VAL A 35 3.11 -14.83 1.06
CA VAL A 35 4.20 -15.05 0.13
C VAL A 35 5.19 -15.91 0.92
N PRO A 36 5.14 -17.24 0.77
CA PRO A 36 5.92 -18.11 1.64
C PRO A 36 7.39 -17.76 1.66
N PRO A 37 8.03 -17.83 2.79
CA PRO A 37 7.53 -18.36 4.07
C PRO A 37 6.78 -17.33 4.91
N PHE A 38 6.48 -16.16 4.37
CA PHE A 38 5.81 -15.12 5.14
C PHE A 38 4.30 -15.30 5.07
N GLU A 39 3.62 -15.06 6.18
CA GLU A 39 2.19 -15.27 6.26
C GLU A 39 1.37 -14.13 5.68
N CYS A 40 1.94 -12.94 5.66
CA CYS A 40 1.22 -11.78 5.13
C CYS A 40 2.21 -10.74 4.60
N VAL A 41 2.09 -10.46 3.33
CA VAL A 41 2.95 -9.48 2.66
C VAL A 41 2.05 -8.51 1.90
N GLY A 42 2.33 -7.23 2.02
CA GLY A 42 1.68 -6.22 1.22
C GLY A 42 2.57 -5.86 0.05
N THR A 43 2.05 -5.93 -1.15
CA THR A 43 2.82 -5.68 -2.36
C THR A 43 2.15 -4.61 -3.21
N ALA A 44 2.94 -3.69 -3.72
CA ALA A 44 2.46 -2.65 -4.61
C ALA A 44 3.26 -2.67 -5.89
N THR A 45 2.57 -2.77 -7.04
CA THR A 45 3.23 -2.81 -8.34
C THR A 45 2.53 -1.87 -9.30
N ASP A 46 3.29 -1.24 -10.19
CA ASP A 46 2.69 -0.54 -11.31
C ASP A 46 2.89 -1.40 -12.55
N GLU A 47 2.73 -0.83 -13.74
CA GLU A 47 2.81 -1.63 -14.96
C GLU A 47 4.19 -2.21 -15.20
N HIS A 48 5.22 -1.61 -14.67
CA HIS A 48 6.57 -1.97 -15.00
C HIS A 48 7.40 -2.42 -13.82
N ASN A 49 7.05 -2.02 -12.62
CA ASN A 49 7.90 -2.22 -11.46
C ASN A 49 7.17 -2.69 -10.23
N CYS A 50 7.86 -3.47 -9.41
CA CYS A 50 7.42 -3.74 -8.06
C CYS A 50 7.92 -2.58 -7.20
N LEU A 51 7.00 -1.80 -6.68
CA LEU A 51 7.35 -0.60 -5.94
C LEU A 51 7.71 -0.89 -4.49
N ALA A 52 7.03 -1.87 -3.90
CA ALA A 52 7.28 -2.20 -2.51
C ALA A 52 6.75 -3.59 -2.18
N MET A 53 7.45 -4.30 -1.32
CA MET A 53 7.01 -5.56 -0.73
C MET A 53 7.31 -5.48 0.76
N LEU A 54 6.26 -5.42 1.57
CA LEU A 54 6.41 -5.23 3.01
C LEU A 54 5.86 -6.42 3.76
N VAL A 55 6.65 -6.98 4.68
CA VAL A 55 6.22 -8.09 5.50
C VAL A 55 5.48 -7.55 6.71
N ARG A 56 4.24 -8.03 6.94
CA ARG A 56 3.47 -7.60 8.08
C ARG A 56 4.15 -8.03 9.36
N GLN A 57 4.32 -7.09 10.27
CA GLN A 57 5.00 -7.35 11.53
C GLN A 57 4.05 -8.02 12.53
N PRO A 58 4.57 -8.75 13.52
CA PRO A 58 3.71 -9.52 14.42
C PRO A 58 2.63 -8.72 15.13
N SER A 59 2.92 -7.49 15.51
CA SER A 59 1.92 -6.69 16.20
C SER A 59 1.30 -5.62 15.32
N GLU A 60 1.57 -5.68 14.02
CA GLU A 60 1.09 -4.66 13.09
C GLU A 60 -0.33 -4.98 12.67
N SER A 61 -1.23 -4.00 12.77
CA SER A 61 -2.58 -4.18 12.25
C SER A 61 -2.56 -4.11 10.73
N LEU A 62 -3.62 -4.56 10.10
CA LEU A 62 -3.72 -4.44 8.66
C LEU A 62 -3.70 -2.97 8.25
N ASP A 63 -4.38 -2.13 9.02
CA ASP A 63 -4.39 -0.70 8.72
C ASP A 63 -3.00 -0.10 8.78
N ASP A 64 -2.20 -0.50 9.77
CA ASP A 64 -0.82 -0.02 9.87
C ASP A 64 0.01 -0.49 8.69
N LEU A 65 -0.17 -1.72 8.26
CA LEU A 65 0.54 -2.25 7.10
C LEU A 65 0.19 -1.44 5.86
N LEU A 66 -1.09 -1.13 5.68
CA LEU A 66 -1.53 -0.34 4.53
C LEU A 66 -0.94 1.06 4.56
N GLN A 67 -0.83 1.67 5.73
CA GLN A 67 -0.22 2.99 5.83
C GLN A 67 1.27 2.94 5.50
N ARG A 68 1.96 1.89 5.95
CA ARG A 68 3.37 1.71 5.58
C ARG A 68 3.51 1.51 4.08
N LEU A 69 2.60 0.75 3.47
CA LEU A 69 2.64 0.51 2.05
C LEU A 69 2.39 1.80 1.27
N ASP A 70 1.46 2.62 1.75
CA ASP A 70 1.19 3.92 1.15
C ASP A 70 2.44 4.80 1.14
N ALA A 71 3.13 4.86 2.27
CA ALA A 71 4.36 5.64 2.37
C ALA A 71 5.47 5.07 1.48
N ALA A 72 5.52 3.75 1.35
CA ALA A 72 6.52 3.10 0.51
C ALA A 72 6.30 3.40 -0.97
N ILE A 73 5.04 3.49 -1.39
CA ILE A 73 4.72 3.89 -2.76
C ILE A 73 5.21 5.30 -3.04
N GLN A 74 4.97 6.20 -2.10
CA GLN A 74 5.43 7.57 -2.24
C GLN A 74 6.95 7.63 -2.34
N ALA A 75 7.65 6.86 -1.51
CA ALA A 75 9.10 6.83 -1.53
C ALA A 75 9.63 6.30 -2.87
N ALA A 76 8.95 5.32 -3.45
CA ALA A 76 9.36 4.79 -4.74
C ALA A 76 9.27 5.85 -5.83
N TYR A 77 8.18 6.62 -5.85
CA TYR A 77 8.01 7.62 -6.89
C TYR A 77 8.79 8.90 -6.65
N GLU A 78 8.92 9.32 -5.40
CA GLU A 78 9.60 10.58 -5.12
C GLU A 78 11.10 10.44 -5.02
N TYR A 79 11.57 9.31 -4.52
CA TYR A 79 12.99 9.16 -4.21
C TYR A 79 13.64 7.97 -4.87
N ASP A 80 12.92 7.26 -5.73
CA ASP A 80 13.41 6.04 -6.35
C ASP A 80 13.83 5.01 -5.30
N HIS A 81 13.14 5.02 -4.17
CA HIS A 81 13.49 4.12 -3.08
C HIS A 81 12.50 2.95 -3.07
N PHE A 82 12.94 1.79 -3.54
CA PHE A 82 12.11 0.61 -3.64
C PHE A 82 12.42 -0.29 -2.45
N ILE A 83 11.37 -0.61 -1.67
CA ILE A 83 11.53 -1.36 -0.43
C ILE A 83 11.09 -2.79 -0.64
N ASP A 84 12.00 -3.75 -0.38
CA ASP A 84 11.69 -5.16 -0.55
C ASP A 84 12.11 -5.90 0.70
N GLU A 85 11.15 -6.15 1.59
CA GLU A 85 11.40 -6.86 2.84
C GLU A 85 11.33 -8.38 2.67
N VAL A 86 10.96 -8.84 1.48
CA VAL A 86 10.84 -10.27 1.20
C VAL A 86 12.15 -10.83 0.68
N ASN A 87 12.74 -10.19 -0.32
CA ASN A 87 13.90 -10.71 -1.01
C ASN A 87 15.20 -10.03 -0.68
N GLY A 88 15.15 -8.80 -0.34
CA GLY A 88 16.36 -8.01 -0.14
C GLY A 88 16.87 -8.07 1.27
N PRO A 89 18.19 -7.90 1.44
CA PRO A 89 18.71 -7.71 2.78
C PRO A 89 18.31 -6.33 3.22
N GLN A 90 17.84 -6.23 4.43
CA GLN A 90 17.31 -4.96 4.92
C GLN A 90 18.13 -4.40 6.07
#